data_36733609f44f7d2d6331490a42f48bfc
#
_entry.id   36733609f44f7d2d6331490a42f48bfc
#
_cell.length_a   1.000
_cell.length_b   1.000
_cell.length_c   1.000
_cell.angle_alpha   90.00
_cell.angle_beta   90.00
_cell.angle_gamma   90.00
#
_symmetry.space_group_name_H-M   'P 1'
#
loop_
_entity.id
_entity.type
_entity.pdbx_description
1 polymer ?
#
loop_
_entity_poly.entity_id
_entity_poly.type
_entity_poly.pdbx_seq_one_letter_code
_entity_poly.pdbx_strand_id
1 'polypeptide(L)'
;IDLDSLMLTSYRFIRKKGSWRLHQQQDFYVQGSQLADFLVFYRQFSTDSIFQQSSIAQPLHFCMEDPDDEMEVIEGTIDATQWFSFCPEVPLGIISNIRYGQTYDMPQRIVMQKCAQGSGSMEIFNFEKADGLWRLTSYEN
;
A
#
# COMPACT_ATOMS: atom_id res chain seq x y z
N ILE A 1 -9.01 -3.40 6.79
CA ILE A 1 -9.05 -1.94 6.96
C ILE A 1 -10.00 -1.41 5.91
N ASP A 2 -10.99 -0.71 6.33
CA ASP A 2 -11.90 0.05 5.48
C ASP A 2 -11.44 1.52 5.47
N LEU A 3 -11.02 2.01 4.33
CA LEU A 3 -10.50 3.38 4.18
C LEU A 3 -11.60 4.45 4.26
N ASP A 4 -12.82 4.13 3.87
CA ASP A 4 -13.92 5.08 3.87
C ASP A 4 -14.38 5.40 5.29
N SER A 5 -14.56 4.36 6.10
CA SER A 5 -14.97 4.50 7.50
C SER A 5 -13.80 4.70 8.46
N LEU A 6 -12.56 4.48 8.02
CA LEU A 6 -11.37 4.42 8.86
C LEU A 6 -11.51 3.44 10.02
N MET A 7 -12.08 2.28 9.72
CA MET A 7 -12.26 1.17 10.65
C MET A 7 -11.31 0.03 10.36
N LEU A 8 -10.77 -0.55 11.42
CA LEU A 8 -9.93 -1.74 11.41
C LEU A 8 -10.71 -2.92 11.96
N THR A 9 -10.77 -4.02 11.22
CA THR A 9 -11.22 -5.31 11.75
C THR A 9 -10.01 -6.22 11.91
N SER A 10 -9.73 -6.62 13.14
CA SER A 10 -8.67 -7.57 13.47
C SER A 10 -9.24 -8.96 13.65
N TYR A 11 -8.63 -9.94 13.00
CA TYR A 11 -8.96 -11.35 13.14
C TYR A 11 -7.79 -12.09 13.80
N ARG A 12 -8.06 -12.76 14.92
CA ARG A 12 -7.08 -13.59 15.60
C ARG A 12 -7.43 -15.06 15.40
N PHE A 13 -6.51 -15.81 14.82
CA PHE A 13 -6.63 -17.26 14.64
C PHE A 13 -5.75 -17.99 15.63
N ILE A 14 -6.23 -19.14 16.11
CA ILE A 14 -5.47 -20.06 16.95
C ILE A 14 -5.46 -21.44 16.33
N ARG A 15 -4.37 -22.20 16.54
CA ARG A 15 -4.27 -23.59 16.10
C ARG A 15 -4.73 -24.52 17.20
N LYS A 16 -5.81 -25.29 16.95
CA LYS A 16 -6.33 -26.35 17.85
C LYS A 16 -6.38 -27.68 17.11
N LYS A 17 -5.75 -28.71 17.66
CA LYS A 17 -5.75 -30.07 17.09
C LYS A 17 -5.38 -30.09 15.59
N GLY A 18 -4.33 -29.35 15.21
CA GLY A 18 -3.87 -29.28 13.84
C GLY A 18 -4.63 -28.33 12.88
N SER A 19 -5.79 -27.83 13.26
CA SER A 19 -6.62 -26.94 12.43
C SER A 19 -6.61 -25.50 12.96
N TRP A 20 -6.59 -24.52 12.05
CA TRP A 20 -6.74 -23.12 12.38
C TRP A 20 -8.21 -22.78 12.62
N ARG A 21 -8.48 -22.02 13.66
CA ARG A 21 -9.84 -21.55 14.00
C ARG A 21 -9.81 -20.08 14.34
N LEU A 22 -10.81 -19.34 13.85
CA LEU A 22 -11.04 -17.99 14.29
C LEU A 22 -11.33 -18.01 15.81
N HIS A 23 -10.56 -17.24 16.55
CA HIS A 23 -10.66 -17.13 18.00
C HIS A 23 -11.30 -15.82 18.44
N GLN A 24 -10.94 -14.74 17.73
CA GLN A 24 -11.40 -13.40 18.06
C GLN A 24 -11.53 -12.58 16.78
N GLN A 25 -12.59 -11.77 16.73
CA GLN A 25 -12.75 -10.66 15.81
C GLN A 25 -12.99 -9.40 16.64
N GLN A 26 -12.35 -8.31 16.28
CA GLN A 26 -12.48 -7.05 16.99
C GLN A 26 -12.38 -5.88 16.02
N ASP A 27 -13.31 -4.94 16.15
CA ASP A 27 -13.32 -3.70 15.37
C ASP A 27 -12.85 -2.53 16.23
N PHE A 28 -12.06 -1.64 15.65
CA PHE A 28 -11.60 -0.41 16.30
C PHE A 28 -11.28 0.67 15.26
N TYR A 29 -11.28 1.91 15.72
CA TYR A 29 -10.94 3.03 14.85
C TYR A 29 -9.44 3.08 14.55
N VAL A 30 -9.12 3.49 13.32
CA VAL A 30 -7.74 3.64 12.83
C VAL A 30 -6.90 4.53 13.77
N GLN A 31 -7.47 5.58 14.34
CA GLN A 31 -6.78 6.52 15.23
C GLN A 31 -6.12 5.88 16.46
N GLY A 32 -6.57 4.71 16.87
CA GLY A 32 -5.94 3.93 17.95
C GLY A 32 -4.85 2.96 17.47
N SER A 33 -4.56 2.92 16.18
CA SER A 33 -3.59 1.99 15.60
C SER A 33 -2.23 2.64 15.37
N GLN A 34 -1.19 1.80 15.26
CA GLN A 34 0.18 2.25 14.91
C GLN A 34 0.27 2.76 13.46
N LEU A 35 -0.73 2.47 12.63
CA LEU A 35 -0.79 2.87 11.24
C LEU A 35 -1.67 4.11 11.02
N ALA A 36 -2.17 4.72 12.09
CA ALA A 36 -3.17 5.78 12.00
C ALA A 36 -2.77 6.93 11.08
N ASP A 37 -1.55 7.42 11.24
CA ASP A 37 -1.05 8.53 10.44
C ASP A 37 -0.89 8.18 8.96
N PHE A 38 -0.41 6.96 8.66
CA PHE A 38 -0.32 6.49 7.29
C PHE A 38 -1.70 6.30 6.65
N LEU A 39 -2.66 5.71 7.35
CA LEU A 39 -3.97 5.43 6.78
C LEU A 39 -4.78 6.71 6.53
N VAL A 40 -4.62 7.73 7.37
CA VAL A 40 -5.21 9.06 7.14
C VAL A 40 -4.57 9.71 5.90
N PHE A 41 -3.24 9.68 5.82
CA PHE A 41 -2.51 10.14 4.63
C PHE A 41 -2.97 9.38 3.38
N TYR A 42 -2.97 8.04 3.42
CA TYR A 42 -3.27 7.21 2.26
C TYR A 42 -4.70 7.41 1.75
N ARG A 43 -5.66 7.58 2.63
CA ARG A 43 -7.03 7.93 2.24
C ARG A 43 -7.07 9.20 1.40
N GLN A 44 -6.36 10.24 1.81
CA GLN A 44 -6.29 11.48 1.04
C GLN A 44 -5.50 11.29 -0.27
N PHE A 45 -4.37 10.59 -0.21
CA PHE A 45 -3.54 10.25 -1.36
C PHE A 45 -4.35 9.52 -2.45
N SER A 46 -5.22 8.60 -2.06
CA SER A 46 -5.99 7.78 -3.00
C SER A 46 -7.23 8.48 -3.59
N THR A 47 -7.69 9.59 -2.99
CA THR A 47 -8.94 10.26 -3.38
C THR A 47 -8.77 11.68 -3.91
N ASP A 48 -7.64 12.32 -3.65
CA ASP A 48 -7.35 13.70 -4.04
C ASP A 48 -6.12 13.75 -4.95
N SER A 49 -6.34 14.01 -6.24
CA SER A 49 -5.28 14.02 -7.25
C SER A 49 -4.23 15.12 -7.04
N ILE A 50 -4.62 16.27 -6.49
CA ILE A 50 -3.70 17.37 -6.20
C ILE A 50 -2.80 16.99 -5.03
N PHE A 51 -3.39 16.43 -3.97
CA PHE A 51 -2.64 15.93 -2.83
C PHE A 51 -1.74 14.76 -3.24
N GLN A 52 -2.24 13.83 -4.07
CA GLN A 52 -1.47 12.71 -4.60
C GLN A 52 -0.21 13.22 -5.30
N GLN A 53 -0.34 14.15 -6.26
CA GLN A 53 0.79 14.69 -7.00
C GLN A 53 1.82 15.37 -6.08
N SER A 54 1.38 16.13 -5.08
CA SER A 54 2.27 16.80 -4.11
C SER A 54 2.95 15.84 -3.14
N SER A 55 2.41 14.62 -3.01
CA SER A 55 2.88 13.57 -2.11
C SER A 55 3.74 12.51 -2.80
N ILE A 56 4.17 12.75 -4.04
CA ILE A 56 5.10 11.91 -4.79
C ILE A 56 6.51 12.47 -4.63
N ALA A 57 7.48 11.58 -4.42
CA ALA A 57 8.89 11.95 -4.40
C ALA A 57 9.34 12.52 -5.76
N GLN A 58 10.29 13.43 -5.74
CA GLN A 58 10.86 14.00 -6.95
C GLN A 58 12.37 13.82 -6.94
N PRO A 59 12.88 12.98 -7.84
CA PRO A 59 12.15 12.13 -8.80
C PRO A 59 11.48 10.92 -8.13
N LEU A 60 10.45 10.35 -8.77
CA LEU A 60 9.86 9.07 -8.41
C LEU A 60 10.62 7.96 -9.13
N HIS A 61 11.09 6.97 -8.41
CA HIS A 61 11.64 5.76 -9.00
C HIS A 61 10.53 4.83 -9.50
N PHE A 62 10.73 4.25 -10.67
CA PHE A 62 9.84 3.23 -11.19
C PHE A 62 10.61 2.05 -11.74
N CYS A 63 9.98 0.86 -11.67
CA CYS A 63 10.40 -0.37 -12.32
C CYS A 63 9.16 -1.01 -12.93
N MET A 64 9.21 -1.40 -14.21
CA MET A 64 8.10 -2.04 -14.89
C MET A 64 8.62 -3.04 -15.90
N GLU A 65 7.81 -4.06 -16.24
CA GLU A 65 8.14 -5.00 -17.31
C GLU A 65 8.29 -4.26 -18.64
N ASP A 66 9.30 -4.66 -19.43
CA ASP A 66 9.46 -4.12 -20.77
C ASP A 66 8.35 -4.67 -21.68
N PRO A 67 7.49 -3.81 -22.27
CA PRO A 67 6.41 -4.27 -23.13
C PRO A 67 6.91 -4.97 -24.42
N ASP A 68 8.17 -4.77 -24.79
CA ASP A 68 8.78 -5.37 -25.99
C ASP A 68 9.59 -6.64 -25.66
N ASP A 69 9.97 -6.86 -24.40
CA ASP A 69 10.69 -8.06 -23.93
C ASP A 69 10.28 -8.47 -22.52
N GLU A 70 9.46 -9.52 -22.40
CA GLU A 70 8.94 -10.06 -21.12
C GLU A 70 10.05 -10.54 -20.14
N MET A 71 11.30 -10.64 -20.60
CA MET A 71 12.43 -11.05 -19.75
C MET A 71 13.24 -9.87 -19.23
N GLU A 72 12.95 -8.67 -19.67
CA GLU A 72 13.62 -7.44 -19.27
C GLU A 72 12.70 -6.51 -18.46
N VAL A 73 13.31 -5.65 -17.68
CA VAL A 73 12.63 -4.61 -16.90
C VAL A 73 13.17 -3.23 -17.24
N ILE A 74 12.30 -2.27 -17.32
CA ILE A 74 12.66 -0.86 -17.50
C ILE A 74 12.66 -0.21 -16.11
N GLU A 75 13.84 0.26 -15.70
CA GLU A 75 14.01 1.04 -14.48
C GLU A 75 14.33 2.49 -14.82
N GLY A 76 13.79 3.41 -14.04
CA GLY A 76 14.09 4.81 -14.27
C GLY A 76 13.47 5.73 -13.21
N THR A 77 13.42 7.00 -13.58
CA THR A 77 12.79 8.01 -12.75
C THR A 77 11.86 8.88 -13.57
N ILE A 78 10.75 9.28 -12.99
CA ILE A 78 9.78 10.22 -13.57
C ILE A 78 9.51 11.38 -12.62
N ASP A 79 9.11 12.51 -13.19
CA ASP A 79 8.60 13.63 -12.41
C ASP A 79 7.17 13.35 -11.94
N ALA A 80 6.78 13.92 -10.80
CA ALA A 80 5.43 13.79 -10.28
C ALA A 80 4.34 14.26 -11.25
N THR A 81 4.67 15.16 -12.20
CA THR A 81 3.75 15.58 -13.27
C THR A 81 3.48 14.50 -14.30
N GLN A 82 4.42 13.58 -14.48
CA GLN A 82 4.30 12.46 -15.42
C GLN A 82 3.55 11.27 -14.79
N TRP A 83 3.44 11.25 -13.46
CA TRP A 83 2.78 10.17 -12.73
C TRP A 83 1.42 9.80 -13.30
N PHE A 84 0.57 10.78 -13.60
CA PHE A 84 -0.77 10.51 -14.12
C PHE A 84 -0.80 9.93 -15.54
N SER A 85 0.28 10.00 -16.29
CA SER A 85 0.42 9.32 -17.58
C SER A 85 0.75 7.83 -17.45
N PHE A 86 1.36 7.45 -16.31
CA PHE A 86 1.70 6.08 -15.97
C PHE A 86 0.72 5.48 -14.97
N CYS A 87 -0.15 6.32 -14.42
CA CYS A 87 -0.85 6.06 -13.17
C CYS A 87 -1.70 4.79 -13.23
N PRO A 88 -1.29 3.76 -12.48
CA PRO A 88 -2.20 2.72 -12.11
C PRO A 88 -3.27 3.28 -11.18
N GLU A 89 -4.42 2.68 -11.18
CA GLU A 89 -5.39 2.91 -10.12
C GLU A 89 -4.77 2.53 -8.78
N VAL A 90 -4.56 3.51 -7.91
CA VAL A 90 -4.14 3.22 -6.53
C VAL A 90 -5.24 2.46 -5.79
N PRO A 91 -4.89 1.47 -4.95
CA PRO A 91 -5.86 0.70 -4.20
C PRO A 91 -6.80 1.58 -3.37
N LEU A 92 -8.11 1.32 -3.50
CA LEU A 92 -9.19 2.02 -2.81
C LEU A 92 -10.03 1.03 -1.98
N GLY A 93 -10.83 1.57 -1.07
CA GLY A 93 -11.84 0.80 -0.33
C GLY A 93 -11.22 -0.07 0.77
N ILE A 94 -11.29 -1.39 0.63
CA ILE A 94 -10.87 -2.32 1.66
C ILE A 94 -9.44 -2.80 1.40
N ILE A 95 -8.55 -2.52 2.36
CA ILE A 95 -7.17 -3.01 2.37
C ILE A 95 -7.05 -4.14 3.38
N SER A 96 -6.43 -5.24 2.99
CA SER A 96 -6.11 -6.33 3.90
C SER A 96 -4.60 -6.35 4.20
N ASN A 97 -4.29 -6.68 5.45
CA ASN A 97 -2.94 -6.88 5.90
C ASN A 97 -2.87 -8.27 6.51
N ILE A 98 -2.63 -9.26 5.65
CA ILE A 98 -2.43 -10.65 6.07
C ILE A 98 -0.95 -10.96 5.86
N ARG A 99 -0.14 -10.74 6.91
CA ARG A 99 1.25 -11.17 6.92
C ARG A 99 1.46 -12.26 7.95
N TYR A 100 1.99 -13.36 7.50
CA TYR A 100 2.29 -14.49 8.34
C TYR A 100 3.58 -14.21 9.15
N GLY A 101 3.45 -14.16 10.49
CA GLY A 101 4.60 -14.11 11.40
C GLY A 101 5.40 -12.81 11.45
N GLN A 102 4.89 -11.71 10.91
CA GLN A 102 5.57 -10.43 11.01
C GLN A 102 5.00 -9.58 12.15
N THR A 103 5.90 -9.06 12.99
CA THR A 103 5.62 -7.96 13.92
C THR A 103 5.86 -6.63 13.21
N TYR A 104 4.97 -5.67 13.42
CA TYR A 104 5.20 -4.30 12.95
C TYR A 104 6.10 -3.59 13.96
N ASP A 105 7.35 -3.38 13.59
CA ASP A 105 8.07 -2.24 14.13
C ASP A 105 7.56 -0.99 13.41
N MET A 106 7.38 0.11 14.15
CA MET A 106 6.86 1.38 13.65
C MET A 106 7.44 1.71 12.29
N PRO A 107 6.74 1.49 11.20
CA PRO A 107 7.38 1.60 9.91
C PRO A 107 7.37 3.06 9.49
N GLN A 108 8.54 3.59 9.26
CA GLN A 108 8.71 4.78 8.41
C GLN A 108 8.62 4.40 6.91
N ARG A 109 8.40 3.13 6.63
CA ARG A 109 8.23 2.59 5.29
C ARG A 109 7.06 1.63 5.25
N ILE A 110 6.15 1.85 4.30
CA ILE A 110 4.99 0.98 4.06
C ILE A 110 4.98 0.59 2.59
N VAL A 111 4.75 -0.69 2.36
CA VAL A 111 4.59 -1.26 1.03
C VAL A 111 3.13 -1.64 0.84
N MET A 112 2.50 -1.06 -0.17
CA MET A 112 1.17 -1.42 -0.61
C MET A 112 1.28 -2.29 -1.86
N GLN A 113 0.55 -3.40 -1.89
CA GLN A 113 0.52 -4.30 -3.02
C GLN A 113 -0.91 -4.40 -3.55
N LYS A 114 -1.06 -4.23 -4.86
CA LYS A 114 -2.30 -4.50 -5.57
C LYS A 114 -2.09 -5.74 -6.43
N CYS A 115 -2.86 -6.78 -6.16
CA CYS A 115 -2.78 -8.04 -6.87
C CYS A 115 -4.04 -8.21 -7.73
N ALA A 116 -3.88 -8.39 -9.01
CA ALA A 116 -4.99 -8.68 -9.90
C ALA A 116 -5.40 -10.16 -9.77
N GLN A 117 -6.71 -10.40 -9.58
CA GLN A 117 -7.21 -11.76 -9.51
C GLN A 117 -7.08 -12.45 -10.87
N GLY A 118 -6.35 -13.56 -10.90
CA GLY A 118 -6.28 -14.46 -12.06
C GLY A 118 -5.16 -14.20 -13.07
N SER A 119 -4.51 -13.03 -13.06
CA SER A 119 -3.39 -12.74 -13.98
C SER A 119 -2.01 -12.97 -13.37
N GLY A 120 -1.91 -12.98 -12.04
CA GLY A 120 -0.62 -12.99 -11.35
C GLY A 120 0.09 -11.63 -11.34
N SER A 121 -0.44 -10.63 -12.02
CA SER A 121 0.08 -9.27 -12.05
C SER A 121 0.00 -8.62 -10.66
N MET A 122 1.07 -7.94 -10.27
CA MET A 122 1.21 -7.32 -8.97
C MET A 122 1.85 -5.93 -9.13
N GLU A 123 1.15 -4.92 -8.66
CA GLU A 123 1.67 -3.56 -8.58
C GLU A 123 2.11 -3.26 -7.13
N ILE A 124 3.26 -2.63 -6.96
CA ILE A 124 3.87 -2.33 -5.67
C ILE A 124 4.07 -0.82 -5.54
N PHE A 125 3.56 -0.26 -4.46
CA PHE A 125 3.70 1.16 -4.10
C PHE A 125 4.51 1.25 -2.81
N ASN A 126 5.68 1.84 -2.86
CA ASN A 126 6.54 2.05 -1.71
C ASN A 126 6.35 3.46 -1.15
N PHE A 127 5.93 3.56 0.09
CA PHE A 127 5.77 4.82 0.81
C PHE A 127 6.81 4.94 1.91
N GLU A 128 7.42 6.11 2.03
CA GLU A 128 8.35 6.43 3.11
C GLU A 128 7.95 7.72 3.82
N LYS A 129 8.23 7.75 5.12
CA LYS A 129 8.02 8.92 5.96
C LYS A 129 9.35 9.61 6.23
N ALA A 130 9.50 10.82 5.70
CA ALA A 130 10.65 11.68 5.94
C ALA A 130 10.17 13.04 6.43
N ASP A 131 10.82 13.60 7.43
CA ASP A 131 10.47 14.90 8.03
C ASP A 131 9.00 15.01 8.48
N GLY A 132 8.43 13.89 8.93
CA GLY A 132 7.04 13.81 9.38
C GLY A 132 6.01 13.67 8.25
N LEU A 133 6.42 13.68 6.98
CA LEU A 133 5.55 13.59 5.82
C LEU A 133 5.71 12.25 5.09
N TRP A 134 4.60 11.62 4.75
CA TRP A 134 4.56 10.45 3.90
C TRP A 134 4.67 10.84 2.43
N ARG A 135 5.43 10.06 1.66
CA ARG A 135 5.54 10.20 0.20
C ARG A 135 5.60 8.84 -0.47
N LEU A 136 5.04 8.76 -1.69
CA LEU A 136 5.31 7.66 -2.61
C LEU A 136 6.74 7.83 -3.14
N THR A 137 7.62 6.86 -2.91
CA THR A 137 9.05 6.95 -3.27
C THR A 137 9.43 6.01 -4.42
N SER A 138 8.70 4.91 -4.60
CA SER A 138 8.84 4.07 -5.79
C SER A 138 7.55 3.35 -6.15
N TYR A 139 7.45 3.00 -7.43
CA TYR A 139 6.38 2.21 -8.02
C TYR A 139 6.98 1.08 -8.85
N GLU A 140 6.40 -0.13 -8.74
CA GLU A 140 6.81 -1.32 -9.47
C GLU A 140 5.57 -2.02 -10.05
N ASN A 141 5.67 -2.48 -11.30
CA ASN A 141 4.60 -3.22 -12.00
C ASN A 141 5.19 -4.33 -12.86
#